data_c60189fc0ae2d968eea28ab9903854ef
#
_entry.id   c60189fc0ae2d968eea28ab9903854ef
#
_cell.length_a   1.000
_cell.length_b   1.000
_cell.length_c   1.000
_cell.angle_alpha   90.00
_cell.angle_beta   90.00
_cell.angle_gamma   90.00
#
_symmetry.space_group_name_H-M   'P 1'
#
loop_
_entity.id
_entity.type
_entity.pdbx_description
1 polymer ?
#
loop_
_entity_poly.entity_id
_entity_poly.type
_entity_poly.pdbx_seq_one_letter_code
_entity_poly.pdbx_strand_id
1 'polypeptide(L)'
;MTESTRGSGTRPRLTRRGRLLLGLLALLLVAGGAVLVLVLRETGGKVKSLVVPEGWRAGQVYAAVDKSLGVAAGTTRKAASEAGLALPADARGNPEGYLFPATYPVTGKTTPRGLLAYMVDTANKRFGKDHIGAGARRQGMTVYQTVVVASIVQAEADTAADMGRVSRVVYNRLAKGMPLQMDSTLNYALNRSTLTTTHADTRTNSPYNTYERGGLPPTPIGNPGQQALDAAIAPPPGDWLYFVTVAPGDTRFTADYAEQQRNVREFNQKQAKGTR
;
A
#
# COMPACT_ATOMS: atom_id res chain seq x y z
N MET A 1 83.47 12.95 -5.36
CA MET A 1 83.64 12.02 -4.28
C MET A 1 82.39 12.03 -3.42
N THR A 2 81.54 11.09 -3.62
CA THR A 2 80.30 10.90 -2.81
C THR A 2 80.13 9.39 -2.65
N GLU A 3 80.36 8.94 -1.46
CA GLU A 3 80.33 7.54 -1.01
C GLU A 3 78.84 7.12 -0.83
N SER A 4 78.45 6.02 -1.50
CA SER A 4 77.17 5.40 -1.37
C SER A 4 77.22 4.30 -0.34
N THR A 5 76.60 4.50 0.82
CA THR A 5 76.43 3.49 1.87
C THR A 5 75.23 2.64 1.55
N ARG A 6 75.43 1.39 1.09
CA ARG A 6 74.44 0.33 1.01
C ARG A 6 74.14 -0.23 2.38
N GLY A 7 72.99 0.06 2.96
CA GLY A 7 72.48 -0.59 4.16
C GLY A 7 71.97 -2.01 3.80
N SER A 8 72.69 -3.01 4.38
CA SER A 8 72.30 -4.42 4.31
C SER A 8 71.15 -4.71 5.30
N GLY A 9 69.95 -4.80 4.81
CA GLY A 9 68.80 -5.20 5.60
C GLY A 9 68.78 -6.70 5.89
N THR A 10 69.20 -7.11 7.08
CA THR A 10 69.09 -8.49 7.61
C THR A 10 67.60 -8.81 7.84
N ARG A 11 67.02 -9.70 7.06
CA ARG A 11 65.67 -10.22 7.28
C ARG A 11 65.64 -11.07 8.55
N PRO A 12 64.76 -10.79 9.54
CA PRO A 12 64.69 -11.59 10.77
C PRO A 12 64.26 -13.03 10.44
N ARG A 13 65.12 -14.01 10.79
CA ARG A 13 64.75 -15.43 10.68
C ARG A 13 63.89 -15.85 11.86
N LEU A 14 62.64 -16.19 11.59
CA LEU A 14 61.71 -16.70 12.61
C LEU A 14 62.23 -18.02 13.19
N THR A 15 62.25 -18.11 14.52
CA THR A 15 62.58 -19.32 15.26
C THR A 15 61.57 -20.44 15.00
N ARG A 16 61.92 -21.72 15.24
CA ARG A 16 61.00 -22.86 15.08
C ARG A 16 59.68 -22.66 15.83
N ARG A 17 59.72 -22.07 17.03
CA ARG A 17 58.55 -21.71 17.85
C ARG A 17 57.73 -20.60 17.22
N GLY A 18 58.34 -19.58 16.60
CA GLY A 18 57.65 -18.50 15.90
C GLY A 18 56.94 -19.00 14.64
N ARG A 19 57.48 -20.00 13.91
CA ARG A 19 56.81 -20.61 12.76
C ARG A 19 55.60 -21.46 13.18
N LEU A 20 55.69 -22.20 14.31
CA LEU A 20 54.56 -22.96 14.87
C LEU A 20 53.43 -22.03 15.34
N LEU A 21 53.74 -20.92 16.01
CA LEU A 21 52.74 -19.94 16.45
C LEU A 21 52.06 -19.25 15.27
N LEU A 22 52.78 -18.89 14.21
CA LEU A 22 52.19 -18.35 12.98
C LEU A 22 51.31 -19.38 12.24
N GLY A 23 51.70 -20.64 12.21
CA GLY A 23 50.91 -21.73 11.65
C GLY A 23 49.60 -21.95 12.42
N LEU A 24 49.66 -21.91 13.77
CA LEU A 24 48.46 -22.02 14.61
C LEU A 24 47.52 -20.82 14.45
N LEU A 25 48.05 -19.60 14.35
CA LEU A 25 47.28 -18.38 14.10
C LEU A 25 46.63 -18.42 12.74
N ALA A 26 47.33 -18.86 11.70
CA ALA A 26 46.77 -19.03 10.35
C ALA A 26 45.64 -20.08 10.32
N LEU A 27 45.77 -21.19 11.05
CA LEU A 27 44.75 -22.23 11.16
C LEU A 27 43.50 -21.74 11.89
N LEU A 28 43.65 -20.93 12.95
CA LEU A 28 42.56 -20.30 13.67
C LEU A 28 41.81 -19.26 12.80
N LEU A 29 42.53 -18.49 11.97
CA LEU A 29 41.92 -17.54 11.04
C LEU A 29 41.16 -18.25 9.94
N VAL A 30 41.67 -19.37 9.40
CA VAL A 30 40.99 -20.18 8.40
C VAL A 30 39.74 -20.85 9.00
N ALA A 31 39.84 -21.41 10.21
CA ALA A 31 38.72 -22.01 10.92
C ALA A 31 37.65 -20.97 11.27
N GLY A 32 38.06 -19.80 11.78
CA GLY A 32 37.17 -18.66 12.07
C GLY A 32 36.48 -18.12 10.80
N GLY A 33 37.24 -18.02 9.70
CA GLY A 33 36.67 -17.66 8.38
C GLY A 33 35.68 -18.68 7.85
N ALA A 34 35.94 -19.97 7.99
CA ALA A 34 35.03 -21.03 7.57
C ALA A 34 33.74 -21.04 8.42
N VAL A 35 33.83 -20.84 9.74
CA VAL A 35 32.68 -20.72 10.62
C VAL A 35 31.85 -19.48 10.27
N LEU A 36 32.50 -18.33 10.00
CA LEU A 36 31.82 -17.09 9.59
C LEU A 36 31.09 -17.28 8.24
N VAL A 37 31.71 -17.95 7.26
CA VAL A 37 31.09 -18.26 5.96
C VAL A 37 29.92 -19.22 6.13
N LEU A 38 30.00 -20.22 7.02
CA LEU A 38 28.89 -21.14 7.32
C LEU A 38 27.74 -20.39 8.00
N VAL A 39 28.03 -19.54 9.01
CA VAL A 39 26.99 -18.70 9.66
C VAL A 39 26.35 -17.74 8.67
N LEU A 40 27.13 -17.10 7.79
CA LEU A 40 26.60 -16.22 6.75
C LEU A 40 25.81 -16.99 5.68
N ARG A 41 26.13 -18.24 5.39
CA ARG A 41 25.34 -19.12 4.51
C ARG A 41 24.03 -19.59 5.15
N GLU A 42 24.02 -19.89 6.44
CA GLU A 42 22.80 -20.23 7.16
C GLU A 42 21.86 -19.03 7.36
N THR A 43 22.41 -17.81 7.52
CA THR A 43 21.64 -16.56 7.55
C THR A 43 21.27 -16.03 6.17
N GLY A 44 21.93 -16.52 5.10
CA GLY A 44 21.73 -16.15 3.71
C GLY A 44 20.57 -16.89 3.01
N GLY A 45 19.59 -17.42 3.74
CA GLY A 45 18.33 -17.87 3.15
C GLY A 45 17.77 -16.73 2.28
N LYS A 46 17.54 -16.97 0.98
CA LYS A 46 16.95 -16.00 0.04
C LYS A 46 15.75 -15.36 0.73
N VAL A 47 15.90 -14.12 1.18
CA VAL A 47 14.78 -13.36 1.72
C VAL A 47 13.79 -13.18 0.58
N LYS A 48 12.71 -13.95 0.61
CA LYS A 48 11.59 -13.75 -0.30
C LYS A 48 10.93 -12.42 0.07
N SER A 49 10.34 -11.75 -0.88
CA SER A 49 9.56 -10.56 -0.62
C SER A 49 8.12 -10.77 -1.08
N LEU A 50 7.17 -10.24 -0.31
CA LEU A 50 5.78 -10.11 -0.68
C LEU A 50 5.51 -8.66 -1.06
N VAL A 51 5.12 -8.43 -2.31
CA VAL A 51 4.64 -7.12 -2.77
C VAL A 51 3.13 -7.05 -2.54
N VAL A 52 2.69 -6.01 -1.83
CA VAL A 52 1.27 -5.66 -1.66
C VAL A 52 1.02 -4.40 -2.48
N PRO A 53 0.34 -4.49 -3.62
CA PRO A 53 -0.02 -3.34 -4.45
C PRO A 53 -1.02 -2.40 -3.76
N GLU A 54 -1.00 -1.14 -4.18
CA GLU A 54 -2.00 -0.14 -3.80
C GLU A 54 -3.39 -0.54 -4.29
N GLY A 55 -4.43 -0.18 -3.56
CA GLY A 55 -5.82 -0.48 -3.88
C GLY A 55 -6.26 -1.91 -3.58
N TRP A 56 -5.36 -2.83 -3.21
CA TRP A 56 -5.76 -4.19 -2.86
C TRP A 56 -6.69 -4.21 -1.65
N ARG A 57 -7.69 -5.08 -1.71
CA ARG A 57 -8.60 -5.36 -0.57
C ARG A 57 -7.92 -6.33 0.41
N ALA A 58 -8.33 -6.29 1.66
CA ALA A 58 -7.81 -7.20 2.70
C ALA A 58 -7.87 -8.68 2.27
N GLY A 59 -8.94 -9.09 1.59
CA GLY A 59 -9.06 -10.46 1.08
C GLY A 59 -7.97 -10.85 0.08
N GLN A 60 -7.54 -9.94 -0.79
CA GLN A 60 -6.46 -10.16 -1.74
C GLN A 60 -5.10 -10.24 -1.01
N VAL A 61 -4.91 -9.36 -0.02
CA VAL A 61 -3.70 -9.40 0.82
C VAL A 61 -3.61 -10.73 1.55
N TYR A 62 -4.70 -11.23 2.16
CA TYR A 62 -4.70 -12.52 2.86
C TYR A 62 -4.33 -13.68 1.94
N ALA A 63 -4.91 -13.72 0.74
CA ALA A 63 -4.58 -14.76 -0.23
C ALA A 63 -3.11 -14.72 -0.67
N ALA A 64 -2.56 -13.52 -0.85
CA ALA A 64 -1.16 -13.34 -1.21
C ALA A 64 -0.20 -13.74 -0.08
N VAL A 65 -0.57 -13.45 1.19
CA VAL A 65 0.18 -13.90 2.37
C VAL A 65 0.15 -15.42 2.47
N ASP A 66 -1.02 -16.06 2.36
CA ASP A 66 -1.16 -17.53 2.38
C ASP A 66 -0.26 -18.17 1.34
N LYS A 67 -0.31 -17.66 0.09
CA LYS A 67 0.54 -18.14 -1.02
C LYS A 67 2.03 -17.94 -0.75
N SER A 68 2.42 -16.77 -0.25
CA SER A 68 3.83 -16.42 0.00
C SER A 68 4.45 -17.25 1.11
N LEU A 69 3.67 -17.58 2.14
CA LEU A 69 4.09 -18.40 3.29
C LEU A 69 3.91 -19.90 3.05
N GLY A 70 3.24 -20.33 1.96
CA GLY A 70 2.95 -21.72 1.67
C GLY A 70 2.00 -22.37 2.69
N VAL A 71 1.07 -21.59 3.26
CA VAL A 71 0.06 -22.08 4.20
C VAL A 71 -1.28 -22.30 3.50
N ALA A 72 -2.19 -23.06 4.14
CA ALA A 72 -3.50 -23.34 3.57
C ALA A 72 -4.30 -22.04 3.34
N ALA A 73 -5.09 -21.99 2.26
CA ALA A 73 -5.96 -20.86 1.95
C ALA A 73 -6.92 -20.56 3.12
N GLY A 74 -7.04 -19.27 3.48
CA GLY A 74 -7.86 -18.81 4.59
C GLY A 74 -7.13 -18.76 5.96
N THR A 75 -5.90 -19.31 6.05
CA THR A 75 -5.10 -19.24 7.29
C THR A 75 -4.86 -17.79 7.75
N THR A 76 -4.48 -16.91 6.81
CA THR A 76 -4.23 -15.50 7.12
C THR A 76 -5.52 -14.76 7.50
N ARG A 77 -6.66 -15.08 6.86
CA ARG A 77 -7.96 -14.50 7.25
C ARG A 77 -8.32 -14.88 8.68
N LYS A 78 -8.14 -16.14 9.06
CA LYS A 78 -8.35 -16.61 10.43
C LYS A 78 -7.40 -15.90 11.40
N ALA A 79 -6.11 -15.83 11.05
CA ALA A 79 -5.14 -15.11 11.87
C ALA A 79 -5.51 -13.61 12.04
N ALA A 80 -6.07 -12.94 11.03
CA ALA A 80 -6.50 -11.56 11.12
C ALA A 80 -7.61 -11.34 12.16
N SER A 81 -8.59 -12.26 12.27
CA SER A 81 -9.67 -12.16 13.26
C SER A 81 -9.21 -12.42 14.70
N GLU A 82 -8.11 -13.14 14.88
CA GLU A 82 -7.57 -13.54 16.19
C GLU A 82 -6.37 -12.69 16.63
N ALA A 83 -5.79 -11.87 15.73
CA ALA A 83 -4.48 -11.27 15.94
C ALA A 83 -4.45 -10.14 16.97
N GLY A 84 -5.58 -9.50 17.29
CA GLY A 84 -5.56 -8.28 18.10
C GLY A 84 -4.70 -7.19 17.48
N LEU A 85 -4.89 -6.92 16.16
CA LEU A 85 -4.13 -5.92 15.41
C LEU A 85 -4.32 -4.53 16.03
N ALA A 86 -3.25 -3.72 16.06
CA ALA A 86 -3.27 -2.36 16.60
C ALA A 86 -4.00 -1.37 15.67
N LEU A 87 -5.29 -1.61 15.45
CA LEU A 87 -6.16 -0.80 14.62
C LEU A 87 -6.78 0.36 15.43
N PRO A 88 -7.13 1.49 14.78
CA PRO A 88 -7.90 2.53 15.44
C PRO A 88 -9.29 2.01 15.84
N ALA A 89 -9.90 2.58 16.89
CA ALA A 89 -11.20 2.18 17.40
C ALA A 89 -12.29 2.21 16.29
N ASP A 90 -12.24 3.21 15.41
CA ASP A 90 -13.19 3.36 14.30
C ASP A 90 -13.17 2.20 13.31
N ALA A 91 -12.05 1.47 13.20
CA ALA A 91 -11.94 0.29 12.34
C ALA A 91 -12.71 -0.93 12.88
N ARG A 92 -13.09 -0.94 14.16
CA ARG A 92 -13.87 -2.03 14.82
C ARG A 92 -13.30 -3.42 14.53
N GLY A 93 -11.96 -3.52 14.51
CA GLY A 93 -11.25 -4.78 14.24
C GLY A 93 -11.13 -5.16 12.75
N ASN A 94 -11.69 -4.39 11.83
CA ASN A 94 -11.52 -4.61 10.39
C ASN A 94 -10.22 -3.94 9.89
N PRO A 95 -9.23 -4.69 9.38
CA PRO A 95 -7.96 -4.12 8.92
C PRO A 95 -8.03 -3.56 7.48
N GLU A 96 -9.21 -3.51 6.83
CA GLU A 96 -9.34 -2.89 5.51
C GLU A 96 -8.87 -1.42 5.54
N GLY A 97 -7.99 -1.07 4.61
CA GLY A 97 -7.33 0.24 4.56
C GLY A 97 -6.06 0.37 5.42
N TYR A 98 -5.77 -0.63 6.28
CA TYR A 98 -4.63 -0.63 7.21
C TYR A 98 -3.59 -1.71 6.90
N LEU A 99 -3.76 -2.50 5.85
CA LEU A 99 -2.73 -3.41 5.35
C LEU A 99 -1.88 -2.67 4.31
N PHE A 100 -1.01 -1.77 4.77
CA PHE A 100 -0.35 -0.75 3.94
C PHE A 100 0.37 -1.35 2.73
N PRO A 101 0.19 -0.78 1.52
CA PRO A 101 0.87 -1.23 0.31
C PRO A 101 2.38 -1.00 0.39
N ALA A 102 3.15 -2.07 0.31
CA ALA A 102 4.61 -2.05 0.34
C ALA A 102 5.19 -3.40 -0.05
N THR A 103 6.51 -3.48 -0.08
CA THR A 103 7.25 -4.74 -0.20
C THR A 103 7.69 -5.19 1.19
N TYR A 104 7.24 -6.38 1.60
CA TYR A 104 7.49 -6.96 2.91
C TYR A 104 8.47 -8.13 2.84
N PRO A 105 9.50 -8.20 3.71
CA PRO A 105 10.40 -9.33 3.75
C PRO A 105 9.68 -10.57 4.30
N VAL A 106 9.91 -11.71 3.66
CA VAL A 106 9.39 -13.01 4.08
C VAL A 106 10.56 -13.95 4.33
N THR A 107 10.64 -14.46 5.54
CA THR A 107 11.67 -15.40 5.99
C THR A 107 11.03 -16.69 6.49
N GLY A 108 11.81 -17.73 6.77
CA GLY A 108 11.30 -18.97 7.35
C GLY A 108 10.66 -18.83 8.75
N LYS A 109 10.83 -17.65 9.40
CA LYS A 109 10.20 -17.34 10.70
C LYS A 109 8.97 -16.45 10.58
N THR A 110 8.62 -16.00 9.37
CA THR A 110 7.48 -15.12 9.13
C THR A 110 6.17 -15.90 9.33
N THR A 111 5.26 -15.35 10.12
CA THR A 111 3.92 -15.91 10.35
C THR A 111 2.85 -14.99 9.76
N PRO A 112 1.65 -15.50 9.42
CA PRO A 112 0.54 -14.67 8.96
C PRO A 112 0.24 -13.51 9.90
N ARG A 113 0.10 -13.78 11.21
CA ARG A 113 -0.14 -12.77 12.25
C ARG A 113 0.96 -11.71 12.29
N GLY A 114 2.24 -12.14 12.29
CA GLY A 114 3.38 -11.22 12.36
C GLY A 114 3.47 -10.31 11.13
N LEU A 115 3.14 -10.84 9.95
CA LEU A 115 3.16 -10.06 8.71
C LEU A 115 2.00 -9.05 8.67
N LEU A 116 0.79 -9.45 9.08
CA LEU A 116 -0.34 -8.53 9.21
C LEU A 116 -0.06 -7.42 10.24
N ALA A 117 0.51 -7.77 11.39
CA ALA A 117 0.90 -6.77 12.40
C ALA A 117 1.93 -5.78 11.84
N TYR A 118 2.90 -6.26 11.04
CA TYR A 118 3.87 -5.38 10.38
C TYR A 118 3.21 -4.44 9.36
N MET A 119 2.24 -4.93 8.58
CA MET A 119 1.48 -4.10 7.63
C MET A 119 0.69 -3.00 8.35
N VAL A 120 -0.01 -3.34 9.44
CA VAL A 120 -0.79 -2.40 10.26
C VAL A 120 0.12 -1.39 10.97
N ASP A 121 1.26 -1.82 11.53
CA ASP A 121 2.24 -0.92 12.13
C ASP A 121 2.81 0.08 11.08
N THR A 122 3.05 -0.40 9.87
CA THR A 122 3.47 0.45 8.74
C THR A 122 2.40 1.49 8.42
N ALA A 123 1.11 1.08 8.36
CA ALA A 123 -0.01 1.99 8.16
C ALA A 123 -0.08 3.04 9.27
N ASN A 124 -0.02 2.62 10.53
CA ASN A 124 -0.07 3.51 11.68
C ASN A 124 1.06 4.54 11.67
N LYS A 125 2.29 4.14 11.32
CA LYS A 125 3.43 5.05 11.16
C LYS A 125 3.26 6.04 10.01
N ARG A 126 2.60 5.64 8.93
CA ARG A 126 2.31 6.52 7.79
C ARG A 126 1.18 7.50 8.09
N PHE A 127 0.08 6.99 8.63
CA PHE A 127 -1.13 7.78 8.92
C PHE A 127 -0.98 8.63 10.19
N GLY A 128 -0.14 8.22 11.13
CA GLY A 128 0.14 8.96 12.37
C GLY A 128 1.08 10.16 12.22
N LYS A 129 1.56 10.49 11.01
CA LYS A 129 2.37 11.68 10.78
C LYS A 129 1.55 12.95 10.99
N ASP A 130 2.16 13.96 11.62
CA ASP A 130 1.49 15.22 11.98
C ASP A 130 0.76 15.89 10.82
N HIS A 131 1.37 15.88 9.61
CA HIS A 131 0.77 16.52 8.44
C HIS A 131 -0.49 15.77 7.95
N ILE A 132 -0.60 14.45 8.18
CA ILE A 132 -1.81 13.68 7.87
C ILE A 132 -2.94 14.09 8.81
N GLY A 133 -2.68 14.10 10.12
CA GLY A 133 -3.67 14.55 11.10
C GLY A 133 -4.08 16.01 10.91
N ALA A 134 -3.14 16.89 10.57
CA ALA A 134 -3.43 18.31 10.27
C ALA A 134 -4.26 18.43 8.98
N GLY A 135 -3.93 17.64 7.94
CA GLY A 135 -4.68 17.61 6.69
C GLY A 135 -6.10 17.10 6.87
N ALA A 136 -6.29 16.00 7.60
CA ALA A 136 -7.60 15.47 7.96
C ALA A 136 -8.47 16.54 8.65
N ARG A 137 -7.93 17.20 9.67
CA ARG A 137 -8.66 18.29 10.38
C ARG A 137 -9.04 19.45 9.46
N ARG A 138 -8.19 19.85 8.50
CA ARG A 138 -8.53 20.89 7.51
C ARG A 138 -9.73 20.51 6.65
N GLN A 139 -9.93 19.21 6.40
CA GLN A 139 -11.07 18.69 5.64
C GLN A 139 -12.27 18.36 6.56
N GLY A 140 -12.20 18.63 7.88
CA GLY A 140 -13.27 18.29 8.84
C GLY A 140 -13.39 16.78 9.09
N MET A 141 -12.32 16.00 8.88
CA MET A 141 -12.32 14.55 8.97
C MET A 141 -11.42 14.04 10.09
N THR A 142 -11.72 12.82 10.61
CA THR A 142 -10.76 12.02 11.37
C THR A 142 -9.72 11.42 10.42
N VAL A 143 -8.60 10.92 10.97
CA VAL A 143 -7.61 10.19 10.17
C VAL A 143 -8.25 8.96 9.53
N TYR A 144 -9.10 8.23 10.26
CA TYR A 144 -9.81 7.06 9.73
C TYR A 144 -10.71 7.42 8.52
N GLN A 145 -11.52 8.46 8.65
CA GLN A 145 -12.36 8.96 7.55
C GLN A 145 -11.53 9.40 6.34
N THR A 146 -10.35 10.00 6.59
CA THR A 146 -9.41 10.35 5.52
C THR A 146 -8.89 9.12 4.80
N VAL A 147 -8.62 8.00 5.51
CA VAL A 147 -8.24 6.73 4.89
C VAL A 147 -9.40 6.16 4.08
N VAL A 148 -10.66 6.30 4.54
CA VAL A 148 -11.85 5.94 3.74
C VAL A 148 -11.89 6.73 2.43
N VAL A 149 -11.74 8.07 2.49
CA VAL A 149 -11.68 8.91 1.28
C VAL A 149 -10.53 8.49 0.37
N ALA A 150 -9.33 8.30 0.92
CA ALA A 150 -8.16 7.88 0.15
C ALA A 150 -8.37 6.53 -0.55
N SER A 151 -9.07 5.58 0.08
CA SER A 151 -9.38 4.29 -0.53
C SER A 151 -10.33 4.40 -1.74
N ILE A 152 -11.27 5.35 -1.70
CA ILE A 152 -12.15 5.67 -2.84
C ILE A 152 -11.32 6.33 -3.94
N VAL A 153 -10.55 7.35 -3.60
CA VAL A 153 -9.67 8.09 -4.54
C VAL A 153 -8.71 7.14 -5.26
N GLN A 154 -8.11 6.19 -4.52
CA GLN A 154 -7.22 5.15 -5.09
C GLN A 154 -7.94 4.27 -6.11
N ALA A 155 -9.22 4.02 -5.93
CA ALA A 155 -10.00 3.15 -6.81
C ALA A 155 -10.57 3.89 -8.04
N GLU A 156 -10.64 5.24 -8.00
CA GLU A 156 -11.28 6.06 -9.03
C GLU A 156 -10.27 6.78 -9.95
N ALA A 157 -9.00 6.85 -9.58
CA ALA A 157 -8.01 7.62 -10.34
C ALA A 157 -6.61 6.99 -10.32
N ASP A 158 -5.91 7.08 -11.46
CA ASP A 158 -4.57 6.53 -11.64
C ASP A 158 -3.45 7.58 -11.52
N THR A 159 -3.78 8.88 -11.71
CA THR A 159 -2.78 9.97 -11.66
C THR A 159 -2.93 10.80 -10.40
N ALA A 160 -1.83 11.30 -9.84
CA ALA A 160 -1.86 12.17 -8.66
C ALA A 160 -2.75 13.43 -8.88
N ALA A 161 -2.77 13.97 -10.10
CA ALA A 161 -3.58 15.13 -10.45
C ALA A 161 -5.09 14.80 -10.41
N ASP A 162 -5.49 13.67 -10.96
CA ASP A 162 -6.89 13.24 -10.94
C ASP A 162 -7.30 12.77 -9.56
N MET A 163 -6.43 12.08 -8.81
CA MET A 163 -6.65 11.75 -7.39
C MET A 163 -7.02 13.01 -6.58
N GLY A 164 -6.27 14.09 -6.77
CA GLY A 164 -6.56 15.37 -6.11
C GLY A 164 -7.94 15.91 -6.48
N ARG A 165 -8.29 15.90 -7.77
CA ARG A 165 -9.60 16.38 -8.25
C ARG A 165 -10.76 15.50 -7.81
N VAL A 166 -10.60 14.16 -7.86
CA VAL A 166 -11.61 13.20 -7.33
C VAL A 166 -11.81 13.43 -5.84
N SER A 167 -10.72 13.60 -5.07
CA SER A 167 -10.82 13.94 -3.65
C SER A 167 -11.62 15.23 -3.43
N ARG A 168 -11.41 16.26 -4.25
CA ARG A 168 -12.19 17.50 -4.20
C ARG A 168 -13.67 17.25 -4.49
N VAL A 169 -14.01 16.45 -5.50
CA VAL A 169 -15.40 16.06 -5.79
C VAL A 169 -16.05 15.38 -4.59
N VAL A 170 -15.34 14.42 -3.95
CA VAL A 170 -15.83 13.73 -2.75
C VAL A 170 -16.18 14.73 -1.65
N TYR A 171 -15.28 15.64 -1.31
CA TYR A 171 -15.52 16.64 -0.26
C TYR A 171 -16.61 17.64 -0.62
N ASN A 172 -16.69 18.07 -1.88
CA ASN A 172 -17.74 18.99 -2.33
C ASN A 172 -19.13 18.34 -2.24
N ARG A 173 -19.23 17.04 -2.62
CA ARG A 173 -20.49 16.29 -2.48
C ARG A 173 -20.87 16.10 -1.00
N LEU A 174 -19.93 15.70 -0.15
CA LEU A 174 -20.16 15.57 1.29
C LEU A 174 -20.65 16.88 1.90
N ALA A 175 -20.02 17.99 1.56
CA ALA A 175 -20.40 19.33 2.07
C ALA A 175 -21.80 19.77 1.63
N LYS A 176 -22.28 19.26 0.47
CA LYS A 176 -23.62 19.53 -0.06
C LYS A 176 -24.66 18.46 0.34
N GLY A 177 -24.30 17.46 1.12
CA GLY A 177 -25.17 16.35 1.47
C GLY A 177 -25.52 15.45 0.26
N MET A 178 -24.76 15.52 -0.82
CA MET A 178 -24.97 14.71 -2.02
C MET A 178 -24.46 13.28 -1.81
N PRO A 179 -25.14 12.26 -2.34
CA PRO A 179 -24.60 10.91 -2.38
C PRO A 179 -23.32 10.86 -3.24
N LEU A 180 -22.32 10.05 -2.83
CA LEU A 180 -21.04 10.02 -3.53
C LEU A 180 -21.12 9.39 -4.92
N GLN A 181 -21.99 8.38 -5.11
CA GLN A 181 -22.22 7.68 -6.39
C GLN A 181 -20.93 7.16 -7.04
N MET A 182 -20.13 6.45 -6.25
CA MET A 182 -18.86 5.87 -6.68
C MET A 182 -19.03 4.38 -6.98
N ASP A 183 -18.75 3.98 -8.22
CA ASP A 183 -18.84 2.58 -8.66
C ASP A 183 -17.91 1.66 -7.89
N SER A 184 -16.76 2.17 -7.47
CA SER A 184 -15.79 1.43 -6.66
C SER A 184 -16.38 0.95 -5.33
N THR A 185 -17.21 1.75 -4.68
CA THR A 185 -17.87 1.39 -3.40
C THR A 185 -18.91 0.30 -3.61
N LEU A 186 -19.63 0.35 -4.72
CA LEU A 186 -20.62 -0.65 -5.11
C LEU A 186 -19.92 -1.97 -5.49
N ASN A 187 -18.84 -1.89 -6.26
CA ASN A 187 -17.99 -3.05 -6.59
C ASN A 187 -17.40 -3.72 -5.34
N TYR A 188 -17.06 -2.92 -4.32
CA TYR A 188 -16.64 -3.48 -3.02
C TYR A 188 -17.78 -4.23 -2.34
N ALA A 189 -18.98 -3.64 -2.29
CA ALA A 189 -20.17 -4.26 -1.73
C ALA A 189 -20.51 -5.61 -2.38
N LEU A 190 -20.36 -5.68 -3.70
CA LEU A 190 -20.65 -6.85 -4.52
C LEU A 190 -19.47 -7.83 -4.63
N ASN A 191 -18.36 -7.55 -3.93
CA ASN A 191 -17.12 -8.33 -3.98
C ASN A 191 -16.64 -8.63 -5.40
N ARG A 192 -16.70 -7.66 -6.28
CA ARG A 192 -16.29 -7.75 -7.69
C ARG A 192 -15.39 -6.57 -8.08
N SER A 193 -14.84 -6.63 -9.31
CA SER A 193 -14.08 -5.54 -9.94
C SER A 193 -14.51 -5.48 -11.39
N THR A 194 -15.57 -4.73 -11.68
CA THR A 194 -16.09 -4.55 -13.04
C THR A 194 -16.13 -3.06 -13.38
N LEU A 195 -15.94 -2.74 -14.67
CA LEU A 195 -16.06 -1.37 -15.17
C LEU A 195 -17.50 -0.97 -15.46
N THR A 196 -18.43 -1.94 -15.45
CA THR A 196 -19.83 -1.70 -15.80
C THR A 196 -20.71 -1.85 -14.57
N THR A 197 -21.40 -0.77 -14.21
CA THR A 197 -22.41 -0.73 -13.16
C THR A 197 -23.80 -0.66 -13.82
N THR A 198 -24.68 -1.57 -13.44
CA THR A 198 -26.06 -1.62 -13.94
C THR A 198 -27.03 -0.87 -13.01
N HIS A 199 -28.21 -0.49 -13.51
CA HIS A 199 -29.24 0.06 -12.65
C HIS A 199 -29.74 -0.88 -11.55
N ALA A 200 -29.60 -2.19 -11.73
CA ALA A 200 -29.90 -3.17 -10.68
C ALA A 200 -28.83 -3.09 -9.56
N ASP A 201 -27.58 -2.95 -9.93
CA ASP A 201 -26.48 -2.82 -8.98
C ASP A 201 -26.65 -1.58 -8.09
N THR A 202 -27.06 -0.42 -8.67
CA THR A 202 -27.23 0.83 -7.90
C THR A 202 -28.36 0.78 -6.87
N ARG A 203 -29.21 -0.25 -6.90
CA ARG A 203 -30.28 -0.51 -5.91
C ARG A 203 -29.91 -1.59 -4.89
N THR A 204 -28.66 -2.05 -4.87
CA THR A 204 -28.19 -3.05 -3.91
C THR A 204 -28.32 -2.51 -2.49
N ASN A 205 -29.01 -3.23 -1.60
CA ASN A 205 -29.09 -2.85 -0.18
C ASN A 205 -27.76 -3.18 0.53
N SER A 206 -26.86 -2.22 0.56
CA SER A 206 -25.57 -2.34 1.24
C SER A 206 -25.18 -1.03 1.91
N PRO A 207 -24.51 -1.05 3.07
CA PRO A 207 -23.96 0.16 3.69
C PRO A 207 -22.87 0.82 2.85
N TYR A 208 -22.31 0.11 1.86
CA TYR A 208 -21.32 0.63 0.91
C TYR A 208 -21.96 1.20 -0.37
N ASN A 209 -23.27 1.10 -0.56
CA ASN A 209 -23.91 1.65 -1.73
C ASN A 209 -24.04 3.17 -1.62
N THR A 210 -23.06 3.89 -2.13
CA THR A 210 -23.03 5.35 -2.13
C THR A 210 -23.92 6.01 -3.18
N TYR A 211 -24.73 5.25 -3.94
CA TYR A 211 -25.80 5.76 -4.79
C TYR A 211 -27.06 6.06 -3.98
N GLU A 212 -27.37 5.24 -2.98
CA GLU A 212 -28.56 5.37 -2.14
C GLU A 212 -28.28 5.94 -0.76
N ARG A 213 -27.04 5.77 -0.27
CA ARG A 213 -26.65 6.21 1.07
C ARG A 213 -25.75 7.45 0.99
N GLY A 214 -26.13 8.50 1.69
CA GLY A 214 -25.33 9.70 1.86
C GLY A 214 -24.13 9.44 2.80
N GLY A 215 -23.12 10.29 2.69
CA GLY A 215 -21.91 10.20 3.52
C GLY A 215 -20.87 9.20 3.01
N LEU A 216 -19.88 8.93 3.85
CA LEU A 216 -18.82 7.95 3.58
C LEU A 216 -19.30 6.53 3.84
N PRO A 217 -18.77 5.53 3.11
CA PRO A 217 -18.97 4.12 3.48
C PRO A 217 -18.37 3.84 4.86
N PRO A 218 -18.84 2.76 5.54
CA PRO A 218 -18.46 2.50 6.94
C PRO A 218 -16.99 2.16 7.15
N THR A 219 -16.30 1.68 6.11
CA THR A 219 -14.87 1.35 6.16
C THR A 219 -14.19 1.76 4.85
N PRO A 220 -12.84 1.79 4.81
CA PRO A 220 -12.13 1.79 3.53
C PRO A 220 -12.57 0.63 2.64
N ILE A 221 -12.46 0.79 1.32
CA ILE A 221 -12.82 -0.21 0.30
C ILE A 221 -11.61 -0.88 -0.33
N GLY A 222 -10.43 -0.63 0.23
CA GLY A 222 -9.13 -1.17 -0.18
C GLY A 222 -8.02 -0.44 0.57
N ASN A 223 -6.78 -0.84 0.35
CA ASN A 223 -5.62 -0.28 1.02
C ASN A 223 -4.99 0.82 0.14
N PRO A 224 -5.16 2.12 0.50
CA PRO A 224 -4.68 3.22 -0.33
C PRO A 224 -3.16 3.35 -0.25
N GLY A 225 -2.55 3.82 -1.35
CA GLY A 225 -1.16 4.24 -1.40
C GLY A 225 -0.94 5.66 -0.85
N GLN A 226 0.33 6.08 -0.82
CA GLN A 226 0.69 7.39 -0.31
C GLN A 226 0.08 8.53 -1.14
N GLN A 227 0.05 8.39 -2.48
CA GLN A 227 -0.49 9.44 -3.35
C GLN A 227 -1.98 9.70 -3.12
N ALA A 228 -2.77 8.65 -2.95
CA ALA A 228 -4.19 8.78 -2.64
C ALA A 228 -4.42 9.42 -1.25
N LEU A 229 -3.57 9.08 -0.27
CA LEU A 229 -3.62 9.71 1.06
C LEU A 229 -3.27 11.20 0.98
N ASP A 230 -2.21 11.56 0.25
CA ASP A 230 -1.80 12.96 0.04
C ASP A 230 -2.90 13.76 -0.67
N ALA A 231 -3.56 13.18 -1.67
CA ALA A 231 -4.71 13.76 -2.34
C ALA A 231 -5.90 13.96 -1.40
N ALA A 232 -6.15 13.02 -0.47
CA ALA A 232 -7.24 13.14 0.49
C ALA A 232 -7.01 14.24 1.53
N ILE A 233 -5.77 14.51 1.94
CA ILE A 233 -5.47 15.56 2.94
C ILE A 233 -5.27 16.95 2.35
N ALA A 234 -4.97 17.06 1.05
CA ALA A 234 -4.67 18.32 0.39
C ALA A 234 -5.25 18.38 -1.04
N PRO A 235 -6.59 18.22 -1.19
CA PRO A 235 -7.22 18.33 -2.49
C PRO A 235 -7.05 19.74 -3.05
N PRO A 236 -6.84 19.93 -4.37
CA PRO A 236 -6.75 21.26 -4.97
C PRO A 236 -8.07 22.02 -4.81
N PRO A 237 -8.03 23.36 -4.88
CA PRO A 237 -9.26 24.16 -4.92
C PRO A 237 -10.06 23.87 -6.19
N GLY A 238 -11.38 23.90 -6.10
CA GLY A 238 -12.30 23.66 -7.21
C GLY A 238 -13.72 23.43 -6.71
N ASP A 239 -14.68 23.61 -7.60
CA ASP A 239 -16.11 23.48 -7.33
C ASP A 239 -16.75 22.23 -7.95
N TRP A 240 -15.92 21.34 -8.53
CA TRP A 240 -16.37 20.13 -9.24
C TRP A 240 -17.26 19.24 -8.37
N LEU A 241 -18.34 18.78 -8.98
CA LEU A 241 -19.31 17.85 -8.39
C LEU A 241 -19.38 16.52 -9.16
N TYR A 242 -18.88 16.51 -10.40
CA TYR A 242 -18.97 15.38 -11.32
C TYR A 242 -17.62 15.15 -11.99
N PHE A 243 -17.38 13.89 -12.34
CA PHE A 243 -16.27 13.52 -13.22
C PHE A 243 -16.64 12.28 -14.04
N VAL A 244 -15.94 12.09 -15.15
CA VAL A 244 -15.99 10.86 -15.96
C VAL A 244 -14.72 10.77 -16.80
N THR A 245 -14.13 9.59 -16.88
CA THR A 245 -13.00 9.31 -17.76
C THR A 245 -13.50 8.90 -19.12
N VAL A 246 -13.52 9.83 -20.06
CA VAL A 246 -14.08 9.65 -21.43
C VAL A 246 -13.15 8.88 -22.36
N ALA A 247 -11.85 8.83 -22.02
CA ALA A 247 -10.82 8.01 -22.67
C ALA A 247 -9.63 7.84 -21.71
N PRO A 248 -8.73 6.88 -21.92
CA PRO A 248 -7.50 6.78 -21.15
C PRO A 248 -6.74 8.12 -21.14
N GLY A 249 -6.49 8.66 -19.94
CA GLY A 249 -5.83 9.96 -19.74
C GLY A 249 -6.72 11.20 -19.97
N ASP A 250 -8.00 11.05 -20.29
CA ASP A 250 -8.97 12.17 -20.46
C ASP A 250 -10.08 12.03 -19.41
N THR A 251 -9.80 12.43 -18.16
CA THR A 251 -10.79 12.54 -17.09
C THR A 251 -11.29 13.99 -17.00
N ARG A 252 -12.58 14.19 -17.21
CA ARG A 252 -13.23 15.50 -17.20
C ARG A 252 -13.96 15.73 -15.89
N PHE A 253 -13.81 16.93 -15.36
CA PHE A 253 -14.37 17.37 -14.09
C PHE A 253 -15.23 18.60 -14.32
N THR A 254 -16.43 18.67 -13.73
CA THR A 254 -17.34 19.79 -13.86
C THR A 254 -18.24 19.95 -12.64
N ALA A 255 -18.73 21.17 -12.42
CA ALA A 255 -19.83 21.47 -11.49
C ALA A 255 -21.21 21.44 -12.18
N ASP A 256 -21.24 21.51 -13.52
CA ASP A 256 -22.45 21.57 -14.32
C ASP A 256 -22.95 20.17 -14.68
N TYR A 257 -24.18 19.86 -14.25
CA TYR A 257 -24.80 18.56 -14.55
C TYR A 257 -25.09 18.36 -16.04
N ALA A 258 -25.47 19.42 -16.78
CA ALA A 258 -25.72 19.30 -18.22
C ALA A 258 -24.40 18.99 -18.98
N GLU A 259 -23.30 19.56 -18.56
CA GLU A 259 -21.97 19.22 -19.08
C GLU A 259 -21.60 17.77 -18.74
N GLN A 260 -21.81 17.34 -17.51
CA GLN A 260 -21.59 15.95 -17.12
C GLN A 260 -22.39 14.98 -17.99
N GLN A 261 -23.64 15.28 -18.27
CA GLN A 261 -24.44 14.45 -19.16
C GLN A 261 -23.88 14.38 -20.59
N ARG A 262 -23.30 15.49 -21.11
CA ARG A 262 -22.59 15.48 -22.40
C ARG A 262 -21.37 14.57 -22.37
N ASN A 263 -20.56 14.68 -21.33
CA ASN A 263 -19.37 13.87 -21.14
C ASN A 263 -19.69 12.37 -21.01
N VAL A 264 -20.74 12.02 -20.27
CA VAL A 264 -21.22 10.63 -20.14
C VAL A 264 -21.73 10.08 -21.48
N ARG A 265 -22.44 10.88 -22.27
CA ARG A 265 -22.85 10.44 -23.63
C ARG A 265 -21.63 10.17 -24.52
N GLU A 266 -20.62 11.00 -24.47
CA GLU A 266 -19.37 10.78 -25.22
C GLU A 266 -18.65 9.49 -24.75
N PHE A 267 -18.55 9.28 -23.46
CA PHE A 267 -18.02 8.04 -22.88
C PHE A 267 -18.77 6.81 -23.44
N ASN A 268 -20.09 6.80 -23.37
CA ASN A 268 -20.91 5.69 -23.84
C ASN A 268 -20.75 5.43 -25.36
N GLN A 269 -20.63 6.49 -26.16
CA GLN A 269 -20.36 6.36 -27.60
C GLN A 269 -19.00 5.76 -27.91
N LYS A 270 -17.96 6.14 -27.15
CA LYS A 270 -16.61 5.58 -27.30
C LYS A 270 -16.57 4.10 -26.89
N GLN A 271 -17.22 3.74 -25.79
CA GLN A 271 -17.35 2.35 -25.35
C GLN A 271 -18.05 1.47 -26.40
N ALA A 272 -19.17 1.93 -26.97
CA ALA A 272 -19.89 1.21 -28.02
C ALA A 272 -19.07 1.00 -29.32
N LYS A 273 -18.12 1.89 -29.61
CA LYS A 273 -17.20 1.77 -30.76
C LYS A 273 -15.99 0.86 -30.47
N GLY A 274 -15.54 0.80 -29.22
CA GLY A 274 -14.40 -0.04 -28.81
C GLY A 274 -14.75 -1.53 -28.61
N THR A 275 -16.04 -1.86 -28.59
CA THR A 275 -16.55 -3.24 -28.42
C THR A 275 -16.83 -3.93 -29.77
N ARG A 276 -16.54 -3.30 -30.89
CA ARG A 276 -16.60 -3.87 -32.24
C ARG A 276 -15.19 -4.11 -32.75
#